data_87cccfdf2bcc5ae44cf0858a7f073dd4
#
_entry.id   87cccfdf2bcc5ae44cf0858a7f073dd4
#
_cell.length_a   1.000
_cell.length_b   1.000
_cell.length_c   1.000
_cell.angle_alpha   90.00
_cell.angle_beta   90.00
_cell.angle_gamma   90.00
#
_symmetry.space_group_name_H-M   'P 1'
#
loop_
_entity.id
_entity.type
_entity.pdbx_description
1 polymer ?
#
loop_
_entity_poly.entity_id
_entity_poly.type
_entity_poly.pdbx_seq_one_letter_code
_entity_poly.pdbx_strand_id
1 'polypeptide(L)'
;MLFLVVRKKITIESLLQEMSDRGQLTYSPGGQYKLKQVSSYNRETVAKGEPGWYANGDMSYFVRVENNNNRREFVLFDQDGPGAIVRWWMTFWRAENGTLRIYLDHDSIPEIEGAPFDIISGGMLAEAPFSQSVPDAAPLNERGHNLYVPIPFDKHCKVTYECDSLIEKDNHFWPDVFYNICYREYEDGTKMETFSMEALQKAKQSFDKTKVALLADFSSDKIIETFDEVVLPGDSLMFSINEENAAISYLNLKVTSPNPEQALRSTVLSAEFDGHPTVWVPVGEFFGTGYQTFPHKTWVNETTAEGEMYSGWIMPFQKQGKLAYVNYGNDTIQVKGEIGLSAYKWEPNSMYFGACWHEHRHLKTRNSKDWFFDMNYVDIEGKGLYVGDQVTLFNMANTWWGEGDEKIFVDGEQFPSSIGTGSEDYYGYAFGRPEPFSNPFVSQPTGEGNFVPGMTVNMRHRSLDAIPFSTSISSNIEMWHWASTCINYALTSYFYVQTPFGINIRPNVESVKQTVATSKDNFYSNSESENDCFTIEELNDDSQD
;
A
#
# COMPACT_ATOMS: atom_id res chain seq x y z
N MET A 1 -40.95 3.03 -7.04
CA MET A 1 -40.39 3.10 -8.40
C MET A 1 -38.99 2.51 -8.32
N LEU A 2 -38.81 1.23 -8.64
CA LEU A 2 -37.50 0.60 -8.66
C LEU A 2 -36.73 1.19 -9.84
N PHE A 3 -35.76 2.03 -9.57
CA PHE A 3 -34.77 2.37 -10.59
C PHE A 3 -33.94 1.10 -10.85
N LEU A 4 -34.17 0.46 -11.99
CA LEU A 4 -33.21 -0.50 -12.53
C LEU A 4 -31.92 0.28 -12.82
N VAL A 5 -31.00 0.24 -11.87
CA VAL A 5 -29.61 0.63 -12.14
C VAL A 5 -29.09 -0.40 -13.14
N VAL A 6 -29.01 -0.03 -14.40
CA VAL A 6 -28.33 -0.87 -15.40
C VAL A 6 -26.86 -0.89 -15.01
N ARG A 7 -26.45 -1.91 -14.24
CA ARG A 7 -25.04 -2.10 -13.89
C ARG A 7 -24.25 -2.24 -15.20
N LYS A 8 -23.27 -1.38 -15.38
CA LYS A 8 -22.37 -1.40 -16.53
C LYS A 8 -21.61 -2.73 -16.52
N LYS A 9 -21.45 -3.36 -17.68
CA LYS A 9 -20.64 -4.57 -17.84
C LYS A 9 -19.20 -4.27 -17.46
N ILE A 10 -18.59 -5.11 -16.63
CA ILE A 10 -17.16 -5.02 -16.27
C ILE A 10 -16.36 -5.62 -17.43
N THR A 11 -15.39 -4.86 -17.93
CA THR A 11 -14.49 -5.24 -19.02
C THR A 11 -13.06 -4.81 -18.65
N ILE A 12 -12.08 -5.31 -19.39
CA ILE A 12 -10.69 -4.87 -19.21
C ILE A 12 -10.55 -3.34 -19.39
N GLU A 13 -11.23 -2.75 -20.37
CA GLU A 13 -11.21 -1.30 -20.61
C GLU A 13 -11.84 -0.52 -19.45
N SER A 14 -12.95 -1.01 -18.87
CA SER A 14 -13.61 -0.35 -17.76
C SER A 14 -12.73 -0.37 -16.49
N LEU A 15 -12.02 -1.48 -16.25
CA LEU A 15 -11.07 -1.61 -15.14
C LEU A 15 -9.82 -0.74 -15.36
N LEU A 16 -9.30 -0.66 -16.57
CA LEU A 16 -8.19 0.24 -16.89
C LEU A 16 -8.57 1.72 -16.70
N GLN A 17 -9.78 2.11 -17.08
CA GLN A 17 -10.28 3.45 -16.83
C GLN A 17 -10.39 3.74 -15.32
N GLU A 18 -10.93 2.80 -14.55
CA GLU A 18 -11.04 2.90 -13.09
C GLU A 18 -9.65 2.99 -12.45
N MET A 19 -8.68 2.19 -12.91
CA MET A 19 -7.32 2.14 -12.36
C MET A 19 -6.64 3.50 -12.30
N SER A 20 -6.84 4.37 -13.26
CA SER A 20 -6.20 5.69 -13.36
C SER A 20 -7.08 6.85 -12.88
N ASP A 21 -8.31 6.60 -12.45
CA ASP A 21 -9.23 7.62 -11.98
C ASP A 21 -9.21 7.72 -10.45
N ARG A 22 -8.39 8.66 -9.92
CA ARG A 22 -8.33 8.95 -8.48
C ARG A 22 -9.68 9.37 -7.91
N GLY A 23 -10.55 9.97 -8.75
CA GLY A 23 -11.89 10.39 -8.35
C GLY A 23 -12.79 9.21 -7.99
N GLN A 24 -12.59 8.03 -8.58
CA GLN A 24 -13.36 6.83 -8.22
C GLN A 24 -13.13 6.37 -6.79
N LEU A 25 -11.94 6.59 -6.23
CA LEU A 25 -11.63 6.24 -4.84
C LEU A 25 -12.47 7.03 -3.83
N THR A 26 -13.01 8.18 -4.21
CA THR A 26 -13.83 9.04 -3.34
C THR A 26 -15.25 8.55 -3.15
N TYR A 27 -15.68 7.54 -3.92
CA TYR A 27 -17.03 6.97 -3.87
C TYR A 27 -16.98 5.55 -3.32
N SER A 28 -17.78 5.30 -2.27
CA SER A 28 -17.93 3.95 -1.74
C SER A 28 -18.51 3.02 -2.83
N PRO A 29 -17.86 1.87 -3.08
CA PRO A 29 -18.38 0.89 -4.05
C PRO A 29 -19.67 0.20 -3.59
N GLY A 30 -20.11 0.41 -2.35
CA GLY A 30 -21.44 -0.01 -1.88
C GLY A 30 -21.64 -1.52 -1.83
N GLY A 31 -20.58 -2.31 -1.65
CA GLY A 31 -20.65 -3.77 -1.63
C GLY A 31 -20.64 -4.43 -3.01
N GLN A 32 -20.36 -3.67 -4.08
CA GLN A 32 -20.28 -4.22 -5.44
C GLN A 32 -19.21 -5.32 -5.57
N TYR A 33 -18.18 -5.25 -4.77
CA TYR A 33 -17.13 -6.26 -4.70
C TYR A 33 -16.50 -6.31 -3.29
N LYS A 34 -15.85 -7.42 -3.01
CA LYS A 34 -14.88 -7.58 -1.91
C LYS A 34 -13.50 -7.73 -2.50
N LEU A 35 -12.49 -7.16 -1.85
CA LEU A 35 -11.11 -7.48 -2.18
C LEU A 35 -10.64 -8.62 -1.30
N LYS A 36 -10.04 -9.63 -1.91
CA LYS A 36 -9.43 -10.78 -1.25
C LYS A 36 -8.02 -11.05 -1.82
N GLN A 37 -7.24 -11.82 -1.08
CA GLN A 37 -5.91 -12.24 -1.53
C GLN A 37 -5.74 -13.75 -1.36
N VAL A 38 -5.15 -14.39 -2.36
CA VAL A 38 -4.61 -15.74 -2.28
C VAL A 38 -3.09 -15.62 -2.33
N SER A 39 -2.41 -16.20 -1.35
CA SER A 39 -0.96 -16.13 -1.23
C SER A 39 -0.34 -17.47 -0.84
N SER A 40 0.97 -17.54 -0.88
CA SER A 40 1.74 -18.69 -0.42
C SER A 40 2.05 -18.68 1.09
N TYR A 41 1.26 -17.94 1.90
CA TYR A 41 1.46 -17.86 3.36
C TYR A 41 1.50 -19.25 4.00
N ASN A 42 2.23 -19.40 5.09
CA ASN A 42 2.35 -20.68 5.80
C ASN A 42 0.99 -21.11 6.39
N ARG A 43 0.52 -22.31 6.01
CA ARG A 43 -0.82 -22.82 6.40
C ARG A 43 -0.91 -23.24 7.88
N GLU A 44 0.18 -23.15 8.66
CA GLU A 44 0.14 -23.24 10.12
C GLU A 44 -0.49 -21.99 10.76
N THR A 45 -0.54 -20.86 10.06
CA THR A 45 -1.23 -19.64 10.46
C THR A 45 -2.74 -19.85 10.31
N VAL A 46 -3.45 -20.11 11.41
CA VAL A 46 -4.88 -20.48 11.38
C VAL A 46 -5.81 -19.49 12.08
N ALA A 47 -5.40 -18.92 13.22
CA ALA A 47 -6.19 -17.91 13.93
C ALA A 47 -5.32 -17.10 14.90
N LYS A 48 -5.71 -15.85 15.14
CA LYS A 48 -5.02 -14.96 16.08
C LYS A 48 -5.04 -15.56 17.50
N GLY A 49 -3.85 -15.60 18.13
CA GLY A 49 -3.65 -16.15 19.47
C GLY A 49 -3.47 -17.68 19.53
N GLU A 50 -3.63 -18.40 18.42
CA GLU A 50 -3.36 -19.82 18.33
C GLU A 50 -1.88 -20.10 18.01
N PRO A 51 -1.36 -21.30 18.38
CA PRO A 51 -0.03 -21.71 17.94
C PRO A 51 0.10 -21.62 16.41
N GLY A 52 1.21 -21.06 15.93
CA GLY A 52 1.44 -20.87 14.49
C GLY A 52 0.93 -19.55 13.92
N TRP A 53 0.28 -18.67 14.72
CA TRP A 53 -0.18 -17.37 14.22
C TRP A 53 0.91 -16.54 13.53
N TYR A 54 2.14 -16.66 13.98
CA TYR A 54 3.34 -16.07 13.40
C TYR A 54 4.21 -17.12 12.70
N ALA A 55 3.60 -18.13 12.06
CA ALA A 55 4.35 -19.09 11.28
C ALA A 55 4.91 -18.41 10.04
N ASN A 56 6.20 -18.64 9.76
CA ASN A 56 6.94 -18.11 8.62
C ASN A 56 7.43 -19.25 7.72
N GLY A 57 8.10 -18.94 6.64
CA GLY A 57 8.51 -19.88 5.62
C GLY A 57 7.40 -20.11 4.58
N ASP A 58 6.83 -19.02 4.14
CA ASP A 58 5.63 -18.87 3.28
C ASP A 58 5.80 -19.34 1.85
N MET A 59 6.89 -19.92 1.58
CA MET A 59 7.28 -20.45 0.29
C MET A 59 6.52 -21.74 -0.06
N SER A 60 6.03 -21.84 -1.29
CA SER A 60 5.52 -23.09 -1.89
C SER A 60 4.24 -23.66 -1.27
N TYR A 61 3.43 -22.83 -0.61
CA TYR A 61 2.09 -23.24 -0.17
C TYR A 61 1.08 -23.03 -1.29
N PHE A 62 0.85 -24.08 -2.08
CA PHE A 62 -0.13 -24.10 -3.16
C PHE A 62 -1.52 -24.49 -2.65
N VAL A 63 -2.56 -24.15 -3.39
CA VAL A 63 -3.94 -24.59 -3.11
C VAL A 63 -4.02 -26.11 -3.17
N ARG A 64 -3.41 -26.73 -4.20
CA ARG A 64 -3.28 -28.17 -4.39
C ARG A 64 -2.33 -28.48 -5.56
N VAL A 65 -2.09 -29.76 -5.79
CA VAL A 65 -1.36 -30.27 -6.98
C VAL A 65 -2.33 -31.06 -7.85
N GLU A 66 -2.28 -30.82 -9.15
CA GLU A 66 -3.07 -31.53 -10.15
C GLU A 66 -2.17 -32.25 -11.16
N ASN A 67 -2.67 -33.37 -11.72
CA ASN A 67 -2.10 -34.01 -12.90
C ASN A 67 -3.01 -33.71 -14.09
N ASN A 68 -2.55 -32.86 -15.00
CA ASN A 68 -3.30 -32.43 -16.15
C ASN A 68 -2.54 -32.81 -17.44
N ASN A 69 -3.08 -33.77 -18.20
CA ASN A 69 -2.47 -34.26 -19.46
C ASN A 69 -0.97 -34.64 -19.32
N ASN A 70 -0.61 -35.39 -18.28
CA ASN A 70 0.74 -35.78 -17.88
C ASN A 70 1.64 -34.64 -17.39
N ARG A 71 1.11 -33.44 -17.16
CA ARG A 71 1.79 -32.33 -16.49
C ARG A 71 1.44 -32.35 -15.01
N ARG A 72 2.42 -32.11 -14.16
CA ARG A 72 2.21 -31.84 -12.73
C ARG A 72 2.09 -30.35 -12.53
N GLU A 73 0.87 -29.89 -12.28
CA GLU A 73 0.54 -28.48 -12.12
C GLU A 73 0.28 -28.15 -10.65
N PHE A 74 0.96 -27.12 -10.13
CA PHE A 74 0.78 -26.56 -8.81
C PHE A 74 -0.24 -25.44 -8.91
N VAL A 75 -1.40 -25.56 -8.25
CA VAL A 75 -2.48 -24.58 -8.31
C VAL A 75 -2.20 -23.45 -7.34
N LEU A 76 -1.99 -22.23 -7.85
CA LEU A 76 -1.77 -21.01 -7.07
C LEU A 76 -3.08 -20.33 -6.71
N PHE A 77 -4.04 -20.35 -7.64
CA PHE A 77 -5.32 -19.64 -7.54
C PHE A 77 -6.42 -20.49 -8.17
N ASP A 78 -7.58 -20.54 -7.52
CA ASP A 78 -8.74 -21.28 -8.02
C ASP A 78 -10.01 -20.71 -7.39
N GLN A 79 -10.71 -19.82 -8.10
CA GLN A 79 -11.84 -19.08 -7.58
C GLN A 79 -13.00 -19.04 -8.58
N ASP A 80 -14.21 -19.21 -8.06
CA ASP A 80 -15.44 -18.97 -8.81
C ASP A 80 -15.68 -17.48 -9.02
N GLY A 81 -16.31 -17.12 -10.15
CA GLY A 81 -16.67 -15.76 -10.52
C GLY A 81 -18.13 -15.41 -10.21
N PRO A 82 -18.54 -14.16 -10.49
CA PRO A 82 -17.78 -13.16 -11.25
C PRO A 82 -16.65 -12.52 -10.45
N GLY A 83 -15.47 -12.37 -11.07
CA GLY A 83 -14.29 -11.85 -10.40
C GLY A 83 -13.28 -11.19 -11.34
N ALA A 84 -12.24 -10.59 -10.76
CA ALA A 84 -11.09 -10.09 -11.51
C ALA A 84 -9.81 -10.15 -10.67
N ILE A 85 -8.73 -10.75 -11.19
CA ILE A 85 -7.39 -10.52 -10.63
C ILE A 85 -7.04 -9.07 -10.93
N VAL A 86 -6.58 -8.32 -9.91
CA VAL A 86 -6.30 -6.87 -10.03
C VAL A 86 -4.88 -6.48 -9.63
N ARG A 87 -4.20 -7.33 -8.89
CA ARG A 87 -2.77 -7.25 -8.60
C ARG A 87 -2.22 -8.65 -8.40
N TRP A 88 -1.07 -8.92 -8.97
CA TRP A 88 -0.33 -10.15 -8.76
C TRP A 88 1.14 -9.80 -8.53
N TRP A 89 1.67 -10.18 -7.36
CA TRP A 89 3.08 -10.13 -7.03
C TRP A 89 3.62 -11.57 -6.92
N MET A 90 4.85 -11.78 -7.36
CA MET A 90 5.48 -13.09 -7.31
C MET A 90 7.01 -12.97 -7.31
N THR A 91 7.69 -13.88 -6.62
CA THR A 91 9.14 -14.07 -6.73
C THR A 91 9.50 -15.55 -6.62
N PHE A 92 10.76 -15.88 -6.93
CA PHE A 92 11.19 -17.25 -7.06
C PHE A 92 12.56 -17.44 -6.41
N TRP A 93 12.73 -18.57 -5.75
CA TRP A 93 14.01 -19.02 -5.26
C TRP A 93 14.45 -20.23 -6.06
N ARG A 94 15.15 -20.02 -7.20
CA ARG A 94 15.66 -21.09 -8.09
C ARG A 94 14.59 -21.90 -8.87
N ALA A 95 13.39 -21.42 -8.97
CA ALA A 95 12.27 -22.10 -9.66
C ALA A 95 11.62 -21.24 -10.74
N GLU A 96 12.34 -20.26 -11.32
CA GLU A 96 11.87 -19.29 -12.30
C GLU A 96 11.70 -19.86 -13.71
N ASN A 97 12.15 -21.07 -13.98
CA ASN A 97 12.19 -21.71 -15.30
C ASN A 97 10.93 -22.51 -15.66
N GLY A 98 9.86 -22.35 -14.89
CA GLY A 98 8.60 -23.06 -15.10
C GLY A 98 7.68 -22.40 -16.13
N THR A 99 6.45 -22.91 -16.17
CA THR A 99 5.36 -22.42 -17.03
C THR A 99 4.15 -22.06 -16.19
N LEU A 100 3.71 -20.80 -16.26
CA LEU A 100 2.44 -20.33 -15.72
C LEU A 100 1.32 -20.55 -16.74
N ARG A 101 0.14 -20.97 -16.27
CA ARG A 101 -1.08 -21.09 -17.07
C ARG A 101 -2.26 -20.46 -16.34
N ILE A 102 -3.09 -19.74 -17.09
CA ILE A 102 -4.32 -19.14 -16.61
C ILE A 102 -5.49 -19.72 -17.41
N TYR A 103 -6.37 -20.42 -16.71
CA TYR A 103 -7.59 -21.02 -17.26
C TYR A 103 -8.77 -20.18 -16.84
N LEU A 104 -9.67 -19.85 -17.77
CA LEU A 104 -10.82 -18.99 -17.55
C LEU A 104 -12.13 -19.74 -17.86
N ASP A 105 -13.17 -19.45 -17.09
CA ASP A 105 -14.55 -19.91 -17.28
C ASP A 105 -14.72 -21.42 -17.45
N HIS A 106 -13.90 -22.22 -16.74
CA HIS A 106 -13.83 -23.68 -16.80
C HIS A 106 -13.33 -24.24 -18.14
N ASP A 107 -12.66 -23.44 -18.98
CA ASP A 107 -12.02 -23.98 -20.17
C ASP A 107 -10.86 -24.90 -19.76
N SER A 108 -10.68 -25.95 -20.51
CA SER A 108 -9.57 -26.90 -20.37
C SER A 108 -8.27 -26.45 -21.07
N ILE A 109 -8.36 -25.43 -21.92
CA ILE A 109 -7.24 -24.81 -22.61
C ILE A 109 -6.92 -23.50 -21.90
N PRO A 110 -5.65 -23.26 -21.48
CA PRO A 110 -5.29 -22.00 -20.86
C PRO A 110 -5.39 -20.84 -21.86
N GLU A 111 -5.99 -19.74 -21.44
CA GLU A 111 -6.02 -18.49 -22.22
C GLU A 111 -4.65 -17.81 -22.25
N ILE A 112 -3.87 -17.96 -21.17
CA ILE A 112 -2.52 -17.44 -21.05
C ILE A 112 -1.60 -18.61 -20.65
N GLU A 113 -0.49 -18.78 -21.38
CA GLU A 113 0.56 -19.75 -21.08
C GLU A 113 1.92 -19.17 -21.44
N GLY A 114 2.91 -19.28 -20.55
CA GLY A 114 4.26 -18.80 -20.79
C GLY A 114 5.18 -18.84 -19.58
N ALA A 115 6.39 -18.36 -19.76
CA ALA A 115 7.34 -18.19 -18.67
C ALA A 115 6.81 -17.16 -17.65
N PRO A 116 7.03 -17.36 -16.34
CA PRO A 116 6.49 -16.47 -15.31
C PRO A 116 6.96 -15.03 -15.47
N PHE A 117 8.25 -14.79 -15.76
CA PHE A 117 8.77 -13.44 -15.96
C PHE A 117 8.15 -12.74 -17.18
N ASP A 118 7.89 -13.47 -18.25
CA ASP A 118 7.26 -12.89 -19.46
C ASP A 118 5.83 -12.44 -19.18
N ILE A 119 5.06 -13.24 -18.43
CA ILE A 119 3.66 -12.96 -18.09
C ILE A 119 3.57 -11.82 -17.06
N ILE A 120 4.33 -11.92 -15.95
CA ILE A 120 4.12 -11.03 -14.79
C ILE A 120 4.83 -9.69 -14.97
N SER A 121 6.07 -9.67 -15.50
CA SER A 121 6.89 -8.46 -15.54
C SER A 121 7.62 -8.20 -16.87
N GLY A 122 7.55 -9.14 -17.83
CA GLY A 122 8.28 -9.08 -19.08
C GLY A 122 7.53 -8.47 -20.26
N GLY A 123 6.31 -7.96 -20.04
CA GLY A 123 5.55 -7.26 -21.08
C GLY A 123 4.72 -8.15 -22.00
N MET A 124 4.59 -9.44 -21.75
CA MET A 124 3.73 -10.33 -22.56
C MET A 124 2.27 -9.85 -22.60
N LEU A 125 1.74 -9.38 -21.46
CA LEU A 125 0.37 -8.85 -21.36
C LEU A 125 0.35 -7.34 -21.54
N ALA A 126 1.26 -6.61 -20.90
CA ALA A 126 1.44 -5.17 -21.06
C ALA A 126 2.83 -4.76 -20.55
N GLU A 127 3.34 -3.64 -21.05
CA GLU A 127 4.58 -3.03 -20.58
C GLU A 127 4.38 -2.27 -19.27
N ALA A 128 5.48 -1.76 -18.69
CA ALA A 128 5.42 -0.83 -17.56
C ALA A 128 4.49 0.37 -17.84
N PRO A 129 3.71 0.82 -16.84
CA PRO A 129 3.75 0.46 -15.42
C PRO A 129 2.85 -0.72 -15.02
N PHE A 130 2.18 -1.39 -15.95
CA PHE A 130 1.23 -2.48 -15.67
C PHE A 130 1.92 -3.81 -15.35
N SER A 131 3.14 -3.98 -15.81
CA SER A 131 3.92 -5.21 -15.73
C SER A 131 5.39 -4.82 -15.56
N GLN A 132 5.95 -5.07 -14.38
CA GLN A 132 7.34 -4.70 -14.09
C GLN A 132 7.91 -5.39 -12.83
N SER A 133 9.23 -5.47 -12.77
CA SER A 133 9.96 -6.03 -11.64
C SER A 133 10.79 -4.96 -10.93
N VAL A 134 10.86 -5.02 -9.61
CA VAL A 134 11.55 -4.02 -8.79
C VAL A 134 12.40 -4.66 -7.68
N PRO A 135 13.50 -3.96 -7.31
CA PRO A 135 14.11 -2.76 -7.93
C PRO A 135 14.81 -3.11 -9.25
N ASP A 136 14.74 -2.22 -10.25
CA ASP A 136 15.37 -2.48 -11.59
C ASP A 136 16.90 -2.50 -11.55
N ALA A 137 17.51 -1.92 -10.53
CA ALA A 137 18.95 -2.00 -10.32
C ALA A 137 19.42 -3.36 -9.78
N ALA A 138 18.51 -4.17 -9.21
CA ALA A 138 18.83 -5.52 -8.74
C ALA A 138 18.93 -6.54 -9.89
N PRO A 139 19.59 -7.71 -9.70
CA PRO A 139 19.50 -8.83 -10.63
C PRO A 139 18.06 -9.29 -10.83
N LEU A 140 17.67 -9.68 -12.04
CA LEU A 140 16.27 -10.00 -12.39
C LEU A 140 15.65 -11.07 -11.48
N ASN A 141 16.40 -12.10 -11.12
CA ASN A 141 15.95 -13.19 -10.23
C ASN A 141 15.96 -12.84 -8.75
N GLU A 142 16.32 -11.59 -8.41
CA GLU A 142 16.28 -11.05 -7.04
C GLU A 142 15.28 -9.87 -6.91
N ARG A 143 14.34 -9.78 -7.83
CA ARG A 143 13.30 -8.74 -7.85
C ARG A 143 11.95 -9.28 -7.43
N GLY A 144 11.09 -8.40 -6.93
CA GLY A 144 9.65 -8.64 -6.89
C GLY A 144 9.04 -8.37 -8.27
N HIS A 145 8.29 -9.34 -8.79
CA HIS A 145 7.62 -9.24 -10.09
C HIS A 145 6.16 -8.86 -9.89
N ASN A 146 5.72 -7.77 -10.51
CA ASN A 146 4.39 -7.18 -10.31
C ASN A 146 3.59 -7.11 -11.61
N LEU A 147 2.34 -7.57 -11.57
CA LEU A 147 1.35 -7.46 -12.64
C LEU A 147 0.12 -6.72 -12.12
N TYR A 148 -0.23 -5.63 -12.79
CA TYR A 148 -1.43 -4.83 -12.53
C TYR A 148 -2.43 -4.89 -13.70
N VAL A 149 -2.15 -5.68 -14.75
CA VAL A 149 -3.12 -5.95 -15.82
C VAL A 149 -4.34 -6.63 -15.22
N PRO A 150 -5.55 -6.03 -15.30
CA PRO A 150 -6.73 -6.68 -14.75
C PRO A 150 -7.13 -7.89 -15.61
N ILE A 151 -7.45 -9.02 -14.95
CA ILE A 151 -7.89 -10.25 -15.59
C ILE A 151 -9.29 -10.57 -15.09
N PRO A 152 -10.37 -10.01 -15.70
CA PRO A 152 -11.74 -10.33 -15.35
C PRO A 152 -12.15 -11.72 -15.84
N PHE A 153 -13.02 -12.39 -15.06
CA PHE A 153 -13.62 -13.70 -15.38
C PHE A 153 -15.08 -13.75 -14.93
N ASP A 154 -15.94 -14.35 -15.76
CA ASP A 154 -17.39 -14.40 -15.50
C ASP A 154 -17.75 -15.55 -14.57
N LYS A 155 -17.17 -16.73 -14.76
CA LYS A 155 -17.53 -17.95 -14.03
C LYS A 155 -16.44 -18.50 -13.14
N HIS A 156 -15.17 -18.47 -13.61
CA HIS A 156 -14.10 -19.14 -12.91
C HIS A 156 -12.73 -18.70 -13.42
N CYS A 157 -11.75 -18.63 -12.53
CA CYS A 157 -10.35 -18.45 -12.89
C CYS A 157 -9.46 -19.40 -12.09
N LYS A 158 -8.60 -20.14 -12.80
CA LYS A 158 -7.59 -21.01 -12.21
C LYS A 158 -6.22 -20.66 -12.75
N VAL A 159 -5.25 -20.48 -11.83
CA VAL A 159 -3.84 -20.26 -12.17
C VAL A 159 -3.02 -21.44 -11.68
N THR A 160 -2.18 -21.97 -12.57
CA THR A 160 -1.29 -23.08 -12.25
C THR A 160 0.16 -22.79 -12.63
N TYR A 161 1.08 -23.44 -11.94
CA TYR A 161 2.51 -23.41 -12.22
C TYR A 161 3.03 -24.81 -12.41
N GLU A 162 3.80 -25.05 -13.47
CA GLU A 162 4.53 -26.28 -13.75
C GLU A 162 6.02 -25.98 -13.76
N CYS A 163 6.81 -26.74 -12.99
CA CYS A 163 8.25 -26.54 -12.91
C CYS A 163 8.96 -27.87 -12.58
N ASP A 164 10.11 -28.10 -13.19
CA ASP A 164 10.96 -29.26 -12.93
C ASP A 164 12.02 -28.99 -11.83
N SER A 165 12.27 -27.70 -11.50
CA SER A 165 13.16 -27.30 -10.41
C SER A 165 12.43 -27.39 -9.09
N LEU A 166 12.60 -28.49 -8.38
CA LEU A 166 11.87 -28.80 -7.15
C LEU A 166 12.83 -28.92 -5.97
N ILE A 167 12.41 -28.46 -4.82
CA ILE A 167 13.02 -28.71 -3.52
C ILE A 167 12.21 -29.73 -2.73
N GLU A 168 12.84 -30.42 -1.78
CA GLU A 168 12.15 -31.25 -0.83
C GLU A 168 11.72 -30.42 0.40
N LYS A 169 10.41 -30.41 0.66
CA LYS A 169 9.80 -29.79 1.85
C LYS A 169 8.72 -30.74 2.36
N ASP A 170 8.79 -31.12 3.64
CA ASP A 170 7.79 -31.98 4.32
C ASP A 170 7.53 -33.33 3.60
N ASN A 171 8.58 -33.97 3.09
CA ASN A 171 8.54 -35.20 2.28
C ASN A 171 7.81 -35.03 0.91
N HIS A 172 7.63 -33.79 0.44
CA HIS A 172 7.10 -33.47 -0.88
C HIS A 172 8.14 -32.68 -1.67
N PHE A 173 8.00 -32.71 -2.99
CA PHE A 173 8.84 -31.94 -3.90
C PHE A 173 8.01 -30.79 -4.50
N TRP A 174 8.44 -29.55 -4.25
CA TRP A 174 7.74 -28.31 -4.62
C TRP A 174 8.69 -27.34 -5.32
N PRO A 175 8.20 -26.47 -6.25
CA PRO A 175 8.99 -25.32 -6.70
C PRO A 175 9.01 -24.25 -5.61
N ASP A 176 10.16 -23.58 -5.43
CA ASP A 176 10.33 -22.49 -4.48
C ASP A 176 9.72 -21.18 -5.03
N VAL A 177 8.49 -20.91 -4.64
CA VAL A 177 7.70 -19.80 -5.17
C VAL A 177 6.99 -19.06 -4.04
N PHE A 178 7.12 -17.74 -4.04
CA PHE A 178 6.31 -16.82 -3.23
C PHE A 178 5.33 -16.09 -4.15
N TYR A 179 4.08 -15.94 -3.71
CA TYR A 179 3.08 -15.23 -4.50
C TYR A 179 1.98 -14.60 -3.66
N ASN A 180 1.49 -13.45 -4.13
CA ASN A 180 0.33 -12.72 -3.61
C ASN A 180 -0.56 -12.31 -4.77
N ILE A 181 -1.76 -12.87 -4.86
CA ILE A 181 -2.75 -12.60 -5.91
C ILE A 181 -3.96 -11.93 -5.30
N CYS A 182 -4.08 -10.60 -5.49
CA CYS A 182 -5.26 -9.84 -5.08
C CYS A 182 -6.33 -9.91 -6.16
N TYR A 183 -7.57 -10.19 -5.75
CA TYR A 183 -8.69 -10.25 -6.68
C TYR A 183 -9.95 -9.63 -6.09
N ARG A 184 -10.77 -9.09 -6.96
CA ARG A 184 -12.13 -8.65 -6.63
C ARG A 184 -13.09 -9.81 -6.81
N GLU A 185 -13.85 -10.12 -5.78
CA GLU A 185 -15.03 -10.99 -5.82
C GLU A 185 -16.26 -10.08 -5.97
N TYR A 186 -16.93 -10.13 -7.11
CA TYR A 186 -18.10 -9.30 -7.36
C TYR A 186 -19.39 -9.99 -6.89
N GLU A 187 -20.43 -9.18 -6.60
CA GLU A 187 -21.74 -9.71 -6.29
C GLU A 187 -22.30 -10.58 -7.44
N ASP A 188 -23.05 -11.64 -7.08
CA ASP A 188 -23.72 -12.50 -8.03
C ASP A 188 -24.58 -11.71 -9.02
N GLY A 189 -24.52 -12.10 -10.30
CA GLY A 189 -25.25 -11.45 -11.39
C GLY A 189 -24.58 -10.18 -11.92
N THR A 190 -23.38 -9.80 -11.43
CA THR A 190 -22.55 -8.79 -12.08
C THR A 190 -22.17 -9.27 -13.48
N LYS A 191 -22.43 -8.45 -14.49
CA LYS A 191 -22.09 -8.80 -15.88
C LYS A 191 -20.60 -8.56 -16.11
N MET A 192 -19.90 -9.63 -16.45
CA MET A 192 -18.48 -9.58 -16.77
C MET A 192 -18.22 -9.81 -18.26
N GLU A 193 -17.11 -9.32 -18.75
CA GLU A 193 -16.45 -9.79 -19.96
C GLU A 193 -15.19 -10.51 -19.56
N THR A 194 -15.19 -11.82 -19.73
CA THR A 194 -14.03 -12.64 -19.43
C THR A 194 -12.84 -12.18 -20.27
N PHE A 195 -11.69 -12.10 -19.63
CA PHE A 195 -10.44 -11.77 -20.30
C PHE A 195 -10.17 -12.70 -21.47
N SER A 196 -9.63 -12.15 -22.54
CA SER A 196 -9.04 -12.90 -23.64
C SER A 196 -7.88 -12.11 -24.25
N MET A 197 -6.94 -12.80 -24.91
CA MET A 197 -5.85 -12.14 -25.64
C MET A 197 -6.39 -11.25 -26.76
N GLU A 198 -7.56 -11.56 -27.32
CA GLU A 198 -8.25 -10.70 -28.29
C GLU A 198 -8.78 -9.42 -27.63
N ALA A 199 -9.41 -9.53 -26.44
CA ALA A 199 -9.89 -8.38 -25.65
C ALA A 199 -8.70 -7.49 -25.21
N LEU A 200 -7.58 -8.09 -24.80
CA LEU A 200 -6.34 -7.37 -24.46
C LEU A 200 -5.84 -6.53 -25.65
N GLN A 201 -5.80 -7.11 -26.85
CA GLN A 201 -5.39 -6.38 -28.05
C GLN A 201 -6.33 -5.23 -28.41
N LYS A 202 -7.65 -5.42 -28.23
CA LYS A 202 -8.66 -4.35 -28.43
C LYS A 202 -8.49 -3.22 -27.42
N ALA A 203 -8.10 -3.53 -26.18
CA ALA A 203 -7.91 -2.56 -25.11
C ALA A 203 -6.62 -1.73 -25.23
N LYS A 204 -5.77 -1.92 -26.25
CA LYS A 204 -4.47 -1.24 -26.39
C LYS A 204 -4.58 0.28 -26.20
N GLN A 205 -5.57 0.94 -26.81
CA GLN A 205 -5.76 2.38 -26.64
C GLN A 205 -6.09 2.77 -25.19
N SER A 206 -6.81 1.89 -24.46
CA SER A 206 -7.11 2.10 -23.05
C SER A 206 -5.86 1.96 -22.20
N PHE A 207 -5.00 0.99 -22.47
CA PHE A 207 -3.67 0.88 -21.85
C PHE A 207 -2.84 2.15 -22.05
N ASP A 208 -2.74 2.65 -23.29
CA ASP A 208 -1.98 3.87 -23.59
C ASP A 208 -2.51 5.07 -22.80
N LYS A 209 -3.83 5.26 -22.74
CA LYS A 209 -4.46 6.35 -21.98
C LYS A 209 -4.21 6.21 -20.48
N THR A 210 -4.38 5.01 -19.94
CA THR A 210 -4.16 4.72 -18.52
C THR A 210 -2.69 4.92 -18.14
N LYS A 211 -1.75 4.48 -18.98
CA LYS A 211 -0.32 4.72 -18.78
C LYS A 211 0.00 6.22 -18.68
N VAL A 212 -0.53 7.02 -19.62
CA VAL A 212 -0.35 8.48 -19.61
C VAL A 212 -0.90 9.08 -18.30
N ALA A 213 -2.09 8.66 -17.87
CA ALA A 213 -2.72 9.19 -16.65
C ALA A 213 -1.98 8.76 -15.37
N LEU A 214 -1.47 7.51 -15.30
CA LEU A 214 -0.71 7.03 -14.15
C LEU A 214 0.65 7.72 -13.98
N LEU A 215 1.27 8.14 -15.08
CA LEU A 215 2.61 8.74 -15.11
C LEU A 215 2.58 10.27 -15.27
N ALA A 216 1.38 10.87 -15.33
CA ALA A 216 1.22 12.31 -15.50
C ALA A 216 1.84 13.09 -14.34
N ASP A 217 2.34 14.28 -14.64
CA ASP A 217 2.77 15.23 -13.62
C ASP A 217 1.56 15.78 -12.87
N PHE A 218 1.78 16.10 -11.58
CA PHE A 218 0.75 16.71 -10.77
C PHE A 218 0.52 18.17 -11.21
N SER A 219 -0.73 18.51 -11.43
CA SER A 219 -1.13 19.86 -11.84
C SER A 219 -2.58 20.14 -11.45
N SER A 220 -2.96 21.42 -11.43
CA SER A 220 -4.34 21.84 -11.25
C SER A 220 -4.64 23.01 -12.20
N ASP A 221 -5.81 22.97 -12.84
CA ASP A 221 -6.31 24.09 -13.66
C ASP A 221 -6.85 25.23 -12.79
N LYS A 222 -7.09 24.99 -11.50
CA LYS A 222 -7.65 25.96 -10.56
C LYS A 222 -6.79 26.02 -9.29
N ILE A 223 -5.71 26.78 -9.33
CA ILE A 223 -4.96 27.17 -8.12
C ILE A 223 -5.77 28.24 -7.40
N ILE A 224 -6.05 28.02 -6.11
CA ILE A 224 -6.82 28.93 -5.26
C ILE A 224 -5.95 29.67 -4.25
N GLU A 225 -4.82 29.07 -3.88
CA GLU A 225 -3.84 29.65 -2.96
C GLU A 225 -2.44 29.41 -3.50
N THR A 226 -1.60 30.45 -3.42
CA THR A 226 -0.16 30.39 -3.60
C THR A 226 0.46 31.12 -2.41
N PHE A 227 1.33 30.45 -1.67
CA PHE A 227 1.89 30.96 -0.43
C PHE A 227 3.41 30.80 -0.37
N ASP A 228 4.05 31.71 0.36
CA ASP A 228 5.49 31.72 0.66
C ASP A 228 5.66 32.42 2.01
N GLU A 229 5.45 31.68 3.11
CA GLU A 229 5.25 32.24 4.44
C GLU A 229 6.25 31.69 5.46
N VAL A 230 6.59 32.51 6.44
CA VAL A 230 7.42 32.13 7.59
C VAL A 230 6.50 31.68 8.71
N VAL A 231 6.72 30.46 9.24
CA VAL A 231 5.96 29.90 10.35
C VAL A 231 6.85 29.68 11.56
N LEU A 232 6.57 30.39 12.64
CA LEU A 232 7.33 30.31 13.88
C LEU A 232 7.03 28.99 14.63
N PRO A 233 7.91 28.56 15.57
CA PRO A 233 7.62 27.45 16.47
C PRO A 233 6.29 27.62 17.22
N GLY A 234 5.42 26.63 17.11
CA GLY A 234 4.08 26.62 17.69
C GLY A 234 3.00 27.32 16.86
N ASP A 235 3.36 28.03 15.80
CA ASP A 235 2.41 28.68 14.89
C ASP A 235 1.96 27.76 13.75
N SER A 236 0.96 28.21 13.00
CA SER A 236 0.41 27.50 11.86
C SER A 236 0.05 28.42 10.70
N LEU A 237 0.20 27.93 9.48
CA LEU A 237 -0.36 28.53 8.26
C LEU A 237 -1.67 27.81 7.94
N MET A 238 -2.79 28.54 7.98
CA MET A 238 -4.14 27.95 7.84
C MET A 238 -4.88 28.51 6.61
N PHE A 239 -5.60 27.62 5.94
CA PHE A 239 -6.46 27.93 4.80
C PHE A 239 -7.89 27.46 5.08
N SER A 240 -8.86 28.33 4.79
CA SER A 240 -10.28 28.02 4.89
C SER A 240 -10.92 28.16 3.50
N ILE A 241 -11.32 27.04 2.94
CA ILE A 241 -11.86 26.92 1.59
C ILE A 241 -13.38 26.80 1.69
N ASN A 242 -14.10 27.86 1.36
CA ASN A 242 -15.56 27.94 1.41
C ASN A 242 -16.11 27.85 -0.02
N GLU A 243 -16.07 26.64 -0.59
CA GLU A 243 -16.57 26.36 -1.92
C GLU A 243 -17.44 25.07 -1.88
N GLU A 244 -18.67 25.19 -2.37
CA GLU A 244 -19.59 24.04 -2.36
C GLU A 244 -19.22 23.03 -3.45
N ASN A 245 -19.33 21.73 -3.13
CA ASN A 245 -19.11 20.64 -4.06
C ASN A 245 -17.74 20.72 -4.75
N ALA A 246 -16.69 20.80 -3.95
CA ALA A 246 -15.30 20.87 -4.41
C ALA A 246 -14.44 19.76 -3.79
N ALA A 247 -13.27 19.56 -4.34
CA ALA A 247 -12.22 18.72 -3.77
C ALA A 247 -10.88 19.44 -3.88
N ILE A 248 -10.06 19.39 -2.81
CA ILE A 248 -8.63 19.64 -2.97
C ILE A 248 -8.10 18.48 -3.81
N SER A 249 -7.48 18.77 -4.95
CA SER A 249 -7.00 17.76 -5.91
C SER A 249 -5.52 17.91 -6.25
N TYR A 250 -4.91 18.93 -5.70
CA TYR A 250 -3.50 19.24 -5.90
C TYR A 250 -2.95 19.99 -4.69
N LEU A 251 -1.84 19.48 -4.16
CA LEU A 251 -1.00 20.20 -3.21
C LEU A 251 0.43 20.21 -3.73
N ASN A 252 1.06 21.38 -3.71
CA ASN A 252 2.50 21.53 -3.80
C ASN A 252 3.02 22.11 -2.49
N LEU A 253 4.13 21.60 -2.00
CA LEU A 253 4.75 22.06 -0.76
C LEU A 253 6.27 21.96 -0.84
N LYS A 254 6.94 23.01 -0.34
CA LYS A 254 8.35 22.99 0.04
C LYS A 254 8.51 23.54 1.43
N VAL A 255 9.20 22.82 2.30
CA VAL A 255 9.57 23.27 3.64
C VAL A 255 11.06 23.52 3.68
N THR A 256 11.46 24.72 4.11
CA THR A 256 12.87 25.10 4.29
C THR A 256 13.12 25.43 5.75
N SER A 257 14.17 24.85 6.32
CA SER A 257 14.55 24.97 7.73
C SER A 257 16.07 24.86 7.91
N PRO A 258 16.65 25.42 8.99
CA PRO A 258 18.02 25.14 9.39
C PRO A 258 18.26 23.64 9.71
N ASN A 259 17.22 22.92 10.15
CA ASN A 259 17.21 21.48 10.40
C ASN A 259 16.10 20.82 9.55
N PRO A 260 16.39 20.51 8.27
CA PRO A 260 15.38 20.05 7.32
C PRO A 260 14.77 18.69 7.69
N GLU A 261 15.54 17.76 8.25
CA GLU A 261 15.04 16.44 8.63
C GLU A 261 14.02 16.56 9.76
N GLN A 262 14.32 17.35 10.79
CA GLN A 262 13.38 17.60 11.87
C GLN A 262 12.16 18.38 11.38
N ALA A 263 12.32 19.32 10.47
CA ALA A 263 11.22 20.09 9.92
C ALA A 263 10.23 19.22 9.12
N LEU A 264 10.71 18.24 8.34
CA LEU A 264 9.85 17.29 7.63
C LEU A 264 9.02 16.41 8.60
N ARG A 265 9.54 16.11 9.80
CA ARG A 265 8.83 15.38 10.85
C ARG A 265 7.93 16.29 11.69
N SER A 266 8.40 17.46 12.08
CA SER A 266 7.70 18.33 13.03
C SER A 266 6.73 19.33 12.38
N THR A 267 6.75 19.48 11.06
CA THR A 267 5.71 20.21 10.33
C THR A 267 4.60 19.23 9.99
N VAL A 268 3.39 19.48 10.50
CA VAL A 268 2.26 18.58 10.35
C VAL A 268 1.21 19.18 9.40
N LEU A 269 0.81 18.41 8.41
CA LEU A 269 -0.39 18.67 7.63
C LEU A 269 -1.61 18.20 8.42
N SER A 270 -2.54 19.11 8.66
CA SER A 270 -3.84 18.83 9.26
C SER A 270 -4.95 19.29 8.31
N ALA A 271 -5.99 18.46 8.15
CA ALA A 271 -7.17 18.86 7.38
C ALA A 271 -8.47 18.41 8.03
N GLU A 272 -9.49 19.28 7.83
CA GLU A 272 -10.87 19.08 8.28
C GLU A 272 -11.82 19.34 7.09
N PHE A 273 -12.74 18.42 6.85
CA PHE A 273 -13.75 18.53 5.79
C PHE A 273 -15.14 18.50 6.40
N ASP A 274 -15.93 19.56 6.17
CA ASP A 274 -17.29 19.75 6.69
C ASP A 274 -17.42 19.54 8.21
N GLY A 275 -16.37 19.92 8.98
CA GLY A 275 -16.33 19.77 10.44
C GLY A 275 -15.77 18.43 10.92
N HIS A 276 -15.29 17.56 10.02
CA HIS A 276 -14.68 16.27 10.34
C HIS A 276 -13.14 16.36 10.18
N PRO A 277 -12.36 16.36 11.28
CA PRO A 277 -10.90 16.29 11.20
C PRO A 277 -10.49 14.87 10.80
N THR A 278 -9.93 14.72 9.61
CA THR A 278 -9.60 13.40 9.03
C THR A 278 -8.13 13.26 8.63
N VAL A 279 -7.36 14.34 8.62
CA VAL A 279 -5.94 14.31 8.27
C VAL A 279 -5.11 14.89 9.40
N TRP A 280 -4.11 14.13 9.86
CA TRP A 280 -3.05 14.59 10.74
C TRP A 280 -1.79 13.76 10.51
N VAL A 281 -0.84 14.31 9.73
CA VAL A 281 0.35 13.58 9.26
C VAL A 281 1.53 14.54 9.12
N PRO A 282 2.76 14.21 9.58
CA PRO A 282 3.98 14.93 9.24
C PRO A 282 4.13 15.10 7.73
N VAL A 283 4.54 16.28 7.27
CA VAL A 283 4.59 16.56 5.83
C VAL A 283 5.50 15.61 5.07
N GLY A 284 6.65 15.25 5.60
CA GLY A 284 7.53 14.29 4.94
C GLY A 284 6.89 12.90 4.79
N GLU A 285 6.08 12.48 5.75
CA GLU A 285 5.32 11.22 5.69
C GLU A 285 4.14 11.31 4.71
N PHE A 286 3.39 12.42 4.75
CA PHE A 286 2.25 12.61 3.85
C PHE A 286 2.64 12.59 2.38
N PHE A 287 3.80 13.18 2.06
CA PHE A 287 4.32 13.24 0.70
C PHE A 287 5.26 12.08 0.31
N GLY A 288 5.50 11.12 1.21
CA GLY A 288 6.16 9.86 0.87
C GLY A 288 7.68 9.83 1.05
N THR A 289 8.30 10.87 1.60
CA THR A 289 9.77 10.94 1.73
C THR A 289 10.29 10.60 3.13
N GLY A 290 9.40 10.33 4.11
CA GLY A 290 9.78 10.16 5.50
C GLY A 290 10.26 11.49 6.11
N TYR A 291 11.36 11.47 6.84
CA TYR A 291 11.94 12.70 7.41
C TYR A 291 13.27 13.12 6.77
N GLN A 292 13.57 12.60 5.57
CA GLN A 292 14.68 13.04 4.71
C GLN A 292 14.18 13.19 3.28
N THR A 293 14.87 14.00 2.47
CA THR A 293 14.45 14.20 1.08
C THR A 293 14.97 13.08 0.20
N PHE A 294 14.07 12.18 -0.22
CA PHE A 294 14.35 11.12 -1.19
C PHE A 294 13.45 11.29 -2.42
N PRO A 295 14.04 11.49 -3.60
CA PRO A 295 13.28 11.64 -4.83
C PRO A 295 12.49 10.37 -5.15
N HIS A 296 11.18 10.55 -5.42
CA HIS A 296 10.31 9.48 -5.87
C HIS A 296 9.08 10.04 -6.55
N LYS A 297 8.39 9.21 -7.31
CA LYS A 297 7.10 9.54 -7.92
C LYS A 297 6.19 8.34 -7.95
N THR A 298 5.02 8.47 -7.36
CA THR A 298 3.94 7.49 -7.39
C THR A 298 2.72 8.07 -8.11
N TRP A 299 1.63 7.33 -8.17
CA TRP A 299 0.37 7.82 -8.73
C TRP A 299 -0.25 8.98 -7.93
N VAL A 300 0.05 9.10 -6.64
CA VAL A 300 -0.62 10.06 -5.73
C VAL A 300 0.32 11.04 -5.04
N ASN A 301 1.62 10.79 -5.04
CA ASN A 301 2.60 11.73 -4.47
C ASN A 301 3.94 11.71 -5.21
N GLU A 302 4.70 12.79 -5.07
CA GLU A 302 6.03 12.96 -5.62
C GLU A 302 6.86 13.84 -4.68
N THR A 303 8.14 13.51 -4.54
CA THR A 303 9.16 14.40 -3.95
C THR A 303 10.32 14.50 -4.92
N THR A 304 10.72 15.73 -5.26
CA THR A 304 11.87 15.97 -6.15
C THR A 304 13.18 16.01 -5.38
N ALA A 305 14.31 15.94 -6.08
CA ALA A 305 15.64 16.08 -5.48
C ALA A 305 15.86 17.45 -4.80
N GLU A 306 15.14 18.48 -5.25
CA GLU A 306 15.18 19.84 -4.71
C GLU A 306 14.24 20.02 -3.49
N GLY A 307 13.54 18.95 -3.07
CA GLY A 307 12.61 18.94 -1.94
C GLY A 307 11.26 19.60 -2.22
N GLU A 308 10.89 19.76 -3.50
CA GLU A 308 9.50 20.06 -3.87
C GLU A 308 8.66 18.80 -3.71
N MET A 309 7.54 18.89 -3.02
CA MET A 309 6.63 17.79 -2.72
C MET A 309 5.27 18.03 -3.37
N TYR A 310 4.68 16.99 -3.96
CA TYR A 310 3.41 17.06 -4.66
C TYR A 310 2.46 15.96 -4.18
N SER A 311 1.17 16.29 -4.11
CA SER A 311 0.12 15.32 -3.84
C SER A 311 -1.06 15.52 -4.79
N GLY A 312 -1.55 14.41 -5.36
CA GLY A 312 -2.74 14.33 -6.20
C GLY A 312 -3.89 13.56 -5.54
N TRP A 313 -3.88 13.36 -4.23
CA TRP A 313 -5.04 12.83 -3.52
C TRP A 313 -6.26 13.72 -3.74
N ILE A 314 -7.41 13.12 -4.04
CA ILE A 314 -8.68 13.86 -4.16
C ILE A 314 -9.32 13.92 -2.77
N MET A 315 -9.43 15.11 -2.20
CA MET A 315 -9.95 15.34 -0.85
C MET A 315 -11.28 16.11 -0.94
N PRO A 316 -12.42 15.42 -1.12
CA PRO A 316 -13.70 16.07 -1.37
C PRO A 316 -14.34 16.61 -0.11
N PHE A 317 -15.11 17.68 -0.26
CA PHE A 317 -15.98 18.25 0.77
C PHE A 317 -17.25 18.83 0.14
N GLN A 318 -18.33 18.90 0.94
CA GLN A 318 -19.62 19.41 0.48
C GLN A 318 -19.72 20.93 0.61
N LYS A 319 -19.18 21.49 1.70
CA LYS A 319 -19.35 22.93 2.04
C LYS A 319 -18.04 23.62 2.34
N GLN A 320 -17.16 22.99 3.11
CA GLN A 320 -15.94 23.64 3.60
C GLN A 320 -14.80 22.62 3.72
N GLY A 321 -13.65 23.01 3.21
CA GLY A 321 -12.36 22.38 3.51
C GLY A 321 -11.51 23.33 4.36
N LYS A 322 -10.83 22.79 5.37
CA LYS A 322 -9.77 23.49 6.11
C LYS A 322 -8.48 22.71 5.98
N LEU A 323 -7.39 23.40 5.79
CA LEU A 323 -6.05 22.83 5.71
C LEU A 323 -5.09 23.70 6.52
N ALA A 324 -4.20 23.07 7.26
CA ALA A 324 -3.18 23.78 8.03
C ALA A 324 -1.83 23.06 7.96
N TYR A 325 -0.77 23.84 7.87
CA TYR A 325 0.60 23.42 8.11
C TYR A 325 1.02 23.97 9.48
N VAL A 326 1.19 23.06 10.45
CA VAL A 326 1.49 23.42 11.86
C VAL A 326 2.95 23.12 12.15
N ASN A 327 3.70 24.10 12.61
CA ASN A 327 5.09 23.94 13.01
C ASN A 327 5.19 23.56 14.49
N TYR A 328 5.30 22.27 14.79
CA TYR A 328 5.56 21.77 16.14
C TYR A 328 7.07 21.70 16.48
N GLY A 329 7.95 22.03 15.52
CA GLY A 329 9.40 22.05 15.72
C GLY A 329 9.90 23.24 16.53
N ASN A 330 11.20 23.25 16.79
CA ASN A 330 11.86 24.32 17.54
C ASN A 330 12.46 25.41 16.64
N ASP A 331 12.54 25.17 15.34
CA ASP A 331 13.10 26.12 14.35
C ASP A 331 11.99 26.85 13.61
N THR A 332 12.27 28.10 13.25
CA THR A 332 11.46 28.82 12.29
C THR A 332 11.59 28.17 10.92
N ILE A 333 10.47 27.91 10.27
CA ILE A 333 10.42 27.32 8.93
C ILE A 333 9.87 28.31 7.91
N GLN A 334 10.26 28.15 6.65
CA GLN A 334 9.59 28.76 5.50
C GLN A 334 8.78 27.68 4.80
N VAL A 335 7.51 27.96 4.58
CA VAL A 335 6.55 27.06 3.94
C VAL A 335 6.08 27.72 2.65
N LYS A 336 6.41 27.12 1.51
CA LYS A 336 6.04 27.60 0.19
C LYS A 336 5.23 26.55 -0.54
N GLY A 337 4.22 26.95 -1.29
CA GLY A 337 3.44 26.00 -2.06
C GLY A 337 2.19 26.54 -2.70
N GLU A 338 1.36 25.60 -3.17
CA GLU A 338 0.10 25.87 -3.86
C GLU A 338 -0.98 24.88 -3.44
N ILE A 339 -2.22 25.34 -3.46
CA ILE A 339 -3.42 24.52 -3.26
C ILE A 339 -4.29 24.64 -4.51
N GLY A 340 -4.62 23.50 -5.11
CA GLY A 340 -5.48 23.41 -6.27
C GLY A 340 -6.77 22.67 -6.00
N LEU A 341 -7.86 23.14 -6.60
CA LEU A 341 -9.18 22.54 -6.52
C LEU A 341 -9.61 21.92 -7.84
N SER A 342 -10.47 20.90 -7.72
CA SER A 342 -11.33 20.43 -8.80
C SER A 342 -12.79 20.53 -8.42
N ALA A 343 -13.67 20.62 -9.43
CA ALA A 343 -15.10 20.45 -9.22
C ALA A 343 -15.37 19.00 -8.77
N TYR A 344 -16.23 18.85 -7.77
CA TYR A 344 -16.60 17.55 -7.24
C TYR A 344 -18.13 17.46 -7.12
N LYS A 345 -18.71 16.33 -7.50
CA LYS A 345 -20.14 16.10 -7.34
C LYS A 345 -20.36 15.26 -6.10
N TRP A 346 -20.86 15.88 -5.03
CA TRP A 346 -21.20 15.16 -3.82
C TRP A 346 -22.45 14.28 -4.06
N GLU A 347 -22.29 12.98 -3.85
CA GLU A 347 -23.33 11.94 -4.01
C GLU A 347 -23.54 11.22 -2.66
N PRO A 348 -24.63 10.48 -2.49
CA PRO A 348 -24.87 9.75 -1.23
C PRO A 348 -23.80 8.73 -0.86
N ASN A 349 -23.01 8.26 -1.81
CA ASN A 349 -21.88 7.36 -1.57
C ASN A 349 -20.51 8.06 -1.57
N SER A 350 -20.47 9.40 -1.59
CA SER A 350 -19.23 10.16 -1.42
C SER A 350 -18.63 9.93 -0.04
N MET A 351 -17.31 9.98 0.03
CA MET A 351 -16.52 9.76 1.23
C MET A 351 -15.52 10.90 1.46
N TYR A 352 -15.20 11.18 2.70
CA TYR A 352 -14.12 12.08 3.07
C TYR A 352 -12.77 11.37 3.01
N PHE A 353 -11.76 12.06 2.49
CA PHE A 353 -10.37 11.59 2.56
C PHE A 353 -9.85 11.64 3.98
N GLY A 354 -9.10 10.63 4.39
CA GLY A 354 -8.42 10.58 5.67
C GLY A 354 -6.98 10.09 5.53
N ALA A 355 -6.13 10.61 6.42
CA ALA A 355 -4.75 10.16 6.59
C ALA A 355 -4.35 10.31 8.06
N CYS A 356 -3.80 9.27 8.66
CA CYS A 356 -3.32 9.28 10.03
C CYS A 356 -1.89 8.76 10.12
N TRP A 357 -1.20 9.19 11.18
CA TRP A 357 0.18 8.84 11.42
C TRP A 357 0.44 8.56 12.90
N HIS A 358 1.30 7.59 13.18
CA HIS A 358 1.86 7.34 14.50
C HIS A 358 3.26 6.73 14.39
N GLU A 359 4.03 6.78 15.47
CA GLU A 359 5.39 6.23 15.54
C GLU A 359 5.59 5.50 16.86
N HIS A 360 6.20 4.32 16.79
CA HIS A 360 6.75 3.59 17.91
C HIS A 360 8.26 3.81 17.94
N ARG A 361 8.74 4.51 18.96
CA ARG A 361 10.17 4.82 19.12
C ARG A 361 10.83 3.83 20.05
N HIS A 362 12.10 3.51 19.73
CA HIS A 362 12.89 2.53 20.48
C HIS A 362 12.15 1.21 20.67
N LEU A 363 11.35 0.82 19.68
CA LEU A 363 10.60 -0.42 19.70
C LEU A 363 11.53 -1.61 19.73
N LYS A 364 11.35 -2.49 20.70
CA LYS A 364 12.13 -3.72 20.87
C LYS A 364 11.67 -4.77 19.86
N THR A 365 12.58 -5.21 19.01
CA THR A 365 12.36 -6.32 18.09
C THR A 365 12.92 -7.62 18.65
N ARG A 366 12.58 -8.75 18.02
CA ARG A 366 13.09 -10.05 18.41
C ARG A 366 13.29 -11.00 17.25
N ASN A 367 14.26 -11.88 17.42
CA ASN A 367 14.57 -12.99 16.53
C ASN A 367 14.20 -14.35 17.13
N SER A 368 13.36 -14.40 18.17
CA SER A 368 12.91 -15.65 18.80
C SER A 368 11.42 -15.86 18.55
N LYS A 369 11.03 -17.14 18.38
CA LYS A 369 9.67 -17.55 18.03
C LYS A 369 8.56 -17.09 18.98
N ASP A 370 8.89 -16.67 20.19
CA ASP A 370 7.90 -16.36 21.22
C ASP A 370 7.60 -14.86 21.36
N TRP A 371 8.11 -14.00 20.44
CA TRP A 371 8.02 -12.54 20.59
C TRP A 371 7.79 -11.81 19.27
N PHE A 372 7.02 -12.38 18.38
CA PHE A 372 6.47 -11.70 17.24
C PHE A 372 5.15 -11.07 17.63
N PHE A 373 4.81 -9.96 17.00
CA PHE A 373 3.58 -9.22 17.24
C PHE A 373 3.14 -8.51 15.97
N ASP A 374 1.85 -8.21 15.89
CA ASP A 374 1.29 -7.45 14.77
C ASP A 374 1.47 -5.95 15.04
N MET A 375 2.13 -5.23 14.13
CA MET A 375 2.13 -3.78 14.09
C MET A 375 0.82 -3.31 13.46
N ASN A 376 -0.02 -2.64 14.27
CA ASN A 376 -1.27 -2.10 13.76
C ASN A 376 -1.02 -0.80 13.01
N TYR A 377 -1.41 -0.74 11.74
CA TYR A 377 -1.35 0.46 10.91
C TYR A 377 -2.52 1.38 11.18
N VAL A 378 -3.71 0.83 11.23
CA VAL A 378 -4.93 1.53 11.58
C VAL A 378 -6.08 0.55 11.81
N ASP A 379 -6.95 0.87 12.78
CA ASP A 379 -8.30 0.32 12.90
C ASP A 379 -9.31 1.42 12.59
N ILE A 380 -10.22 1.14 11.67
CA ILE A 380 -11.29 2.06 11.29
C ILE A 380 -12.63 1.39 11.50
N GLU A 381 -13.51 2.02 12.28
CA GLU A 381 -14.91 1.65 12.40
C GLU A 381 -15.75 2.54 11.48
N GLY A 382 -16.76 1.94 10.83
CA GLY A 382 -17.63 2.62 9.87
C GLY A 382 -17.51 2.04 8.47
N LYS A 383 -17.88 2.83 7.48
CA LYS A 383 -17.87 2.43 6.07
C LYS A 383 -16.83 3.24 5.30
N GLY A 384 -16.03 2.57 4.47
CA GLY A 384 -14.97 3.25 3.76
C GLY A 384 -14.25 2.41 2.71
N LEU A 385 -13.08 2.93 2.34
CA LEU A 385 -12.14 2.34 1.38
C LEU A 385 -10.71 2.58 1.86
N TYR A 386 -9.96 1.53 2.09
CA TYR A 386 -8.52 1.62 2.42
C TYR A 386 -7.73 1.68 1.12
N VAL A 387 -6.92 2.73 0.98
CA VAL A 387 -6.29 3.06 -0.31
C VAL A 387 -4.76 3.11 -0.27
N GLY A 388 -4.16 2.82 0.87
CA GLY A 388 -2.71 2.69 0.95
C GLY A 388 -2.12 2.99 2.30
N ASP A 389 -0.82 2.80 2.36
CA ASP A 389 -0.01 3.00 3.55
C ASP A 389 1.46 3.27 3.23
N GLN A 390 2.17 3.69 4.26
CA GLN A 390 3.61 3.90 4.24
C GLN A 390 4.20 3.46 5.57
N VAL A 391 5.37 2.84 5.52
CA VAL A 391 6.26 2.66 6.66
C VAL A 391 7.52 3.48 6.48
N THR A 392 7.91 4.19 7.53
CA THR A 392 9.22 4.83 7.67
C THR A 392 9.87 4.28 8.93
N LEU A 393 10.99 3.61 8.79
CA LEU A 393 11.68 3.02 9.93
C LEU A 393 13.16 3.41 9.96
N PHE A 394 13.75 3.40 11.15
CA PHE A 394 15.18 3.45 11.36
C PHE A 394 15.66 2.15 12.01
N ASN A 395 16.39 1.34 11.23
CA ASN A 395 16.98 0.09 11.70
C ASN A 395 18.30 0.36 12.44
N MET A 396 18.55 -0.36 13.55
CA MET A 396 19.81 -0.25 14.30
C MET A 396 20.73 -1.45 14.10
N ALA A 397 20.31 -2.49 13.42
CA ALA A 397 21.05 -3.75 13.24
C ALA A 397 21.61 -3.93 11.82
N ASN A 398 22.67 -4.76 11.72
CA ASN A 398 23.20 -5.18 10.41
C ASN A 398 22.48 -6.45 9.94
N THR A 399 21.15 -6.40 9.81
CA THR A 399 20.34 -7.52 9.37
C THR A 399 18.94 -7.08 8.93
N TRP A 400 18.21 -7.96 8.25
CA TRP A 400 16.87 -7.72 7.71
C TRP A 400 15.82 -7.47 8.81
N TRP A 401 14.92 -6.53 8.54
CA TRP A 401 13.90 -6.08 9.50
C TRP A 401 12.47 -6.58 9.18
N GLY A 402 12.18 -6.99 7.93
CA GLY A 402 10.83 -7.00 7.39
C GLY A 402 10.34 -8.36 6.89
N GLU A 403 10.58 -9.47 7.63
CA GLU A 403 10.12 -10.81 7.26
C GLU A 403 8.62 -11.06 7.52
N GLY A 404 7.95 -10.16 8.23
CA GLY A 404 6.60 -10.37 8.73
C GLY A 404 5.51 -10.08 7.70
N ASP A 405 4.42 -10.86 7.79
CA ASP A 405 3.29 -10.85 6.87
C ASP A 405 2.30 -9.72 7.13
N GLU A 406 1.72 -9.16 6.07
CA GLU A 406 0.51 -8.35 6.25
C GLU A 406 -0.69 -9.22 6.61
N LYS A 407 -1.54 -8.70 7.51
CA LYS A 407 -2.80 -9.31 7.96
C LYS A 407 -3.89 -8.25 8.01
N ILE A 408 -4.76 -8.23 7.00
CA ILE A 408 -5.83 -7.22 6.89
C ILE A 408 -7.18 -7.91 7.07
N PHE A 409 -7.90 -7.48 8.12
CA PHE A 409 -9.23 -7.97 8.49
C PHE A 409 -10.28 -6.97 8.02
N VAL A 410 -11.35 -7.45 7.40
CA VAL A 410 -12.46 -6.62 6.91
C VAL A 410 -13.75 -7.06 7.56
N ASP A 411 -14.56 -6.09 8.00
CA ASP A 411 -15.93 -6.32 8.51
C ASP A 411 -16.04 -7.39 9.61
N GLY A 412 -15.06 -7.44 10.52
CA GLY A 412 -15.05 -8.33 11.67
C GLY A 412 -14.70 -9.79 11.36
N GLU A 413 -13.97 -10.03 10.29
CA GLU A 413 -13.43 -11.34 9.93
C GLU A 413 -12.64 -11.97 11.09
N GLN A 414 -12.72 -13.29 11.24
CA GLN A 414 -11.92 -14.03 12.23
C GLN A 414 -10.54 -14.44 11.72
N PHE A 415 -10.41 -14.57 10.40
CA PHE A 415 -9.17 -14.80 9.67
C PHE A 415 -9.04 -13.74 8.57
N PRO A 416 -7.86 -13.13 8.34
CA PRO A 416 -7.73 -12.02 7.41
C PRO A 416 -8.01 -12.44 5.97
N SER A 417 -8.78 -11.65 5.24
CA SER A 417 -9.00 -11.84 3.80
C SER A 417 -7.81 -11.42 2.94
N SER A 418 -6.85 -10.68 3.53
CA SER A 418 -5.51 -10.45 2.97
C SER A 418 -4.48 -10.91 3.99
N ILE A 419 -3.70 -11.93 3.65
CA ILE A 419 -2.54 -12.40 4.40
C ILE A 419 -1.38 -12.60 3.43
N GLY A 420 -0.20 -12.07 3.78
CA GLY A 420 0.98 -11.98 2.93
C GLY A 420 2.03 -13.03 3.16
N THR A 421 3.25 -12.68 2.82
CA THR A 421 4.43 -13.56 2.81
C THR A 421 5.72 -12.81 3.19
N GLY A 422 5.61 -11.55 3.62
CA GLY A 422 6.73 -10.68 3.98
C GLY A 422 6.41 -9.21 3.73
N SER A 423 7.03 -8.31 4.50
CA SER A 423 6.81 -6.86 4.36
C SER A 423 7.31 -6.35 3.00
N GLU A 424 8.45 -6.84 2.48
CA GLU A 424 8.93 -6.46 1.16
C GLU A 424 7.98 -6.90 0.05
N ASP A 425 7.38 -8.07 0.18
CA ASP A 425 6.43 -8.66 -0.75
C ASP A 425 5.16 -7.81 -0.83
N TYR A 426 4.71 -7.35 0.34
CA TYR A 426 3.60 -6.41 0.44
C TYR A 426 3.89 -5.11 -0.32
N TYR A 427 5.11 -4.55 -0.17
CA TYR A 427 5.56 -3.34 -0.86
C TYR A 427 6.09 -3.59 -2.28
N GLY A 428 6.03 -4.85 -2.78
CA GLY A 428 6.20 -5.19 -4.19
C GLY A 428 7.62 -5.50 -4.64
N TYR A 429 8.61 -5.47 -3.73
CA TYR A 429 9.98 -5.91 -4.02
C TYR A 429 10.24 -7.29 -3.40
N ALA A 430 11.48 -7.76 -3.36
CA ALA A 430 11.82 -9.07 -2.81
C ALA A 430 13.26 -9.08 -2.27
N PHE A 431 13.60 -10.13 -1.47
CA PHE A 431 14.94 -10.39 -0.93
C PHE A 431 15.54 -9.23 -0.13
N GLY A 432 14.68 -8.38 0.48
CA GLY A 432 15.11 -7.23 1.24
C GLY A 432 15.96 -6.21 0.45
N ARG A 433 15.90 -6.21 -0.89
CA ARG A 433 16.76 -5.39 -1.77
C ARG A 433 16.71 -3.92 -1.40
N PRO A 434 17.90 -3.28 -1.15
CA PRO A 434 17.96 -1.90 -0.66
C PRO A 434 17.90 -0.82 -1.76
N GLU A 435 17.99 -1.20 -3.02
CA GLU A 435 18.00 -0.24 -4.12
C GLU A 435 16.67 0.51 -4.20
N PRO A 436 16.70 1.85 -4.36
CA PRO A 436 15.48 2.62 -4.49
C PRO A 436 14.75 2.32 -5.80
N PHE A 437 13.43 2.39 -5.74
CA PHE A 437 12.56 2.29 -6.92
C PHE A 437 11.29 3.11 -6.72
N SER A 438 10.62 3.46 -7.80
CA SER A 438 9.37 4.18 -7.75
C SER A 438 8.45 3.82 -8.92
N ASN A 439 7.24 3.37 -8.59
CA ASN A 439 6.18 2.99 -9.52
C ASN A 439 4.88 3.64 -9.09
N PRO A 440 3.83 3.67 -9.93
CA PRO A 440 2.56 4.26 -9.55
C PRO A 440 1.98 3.72 -8.23
N PHE A 441 2.11 2.43 -7.96
CA PHE A 441 1.43 1.77 -6.84
C PHE A 441 2.35 1.31 -5.71
N VAL A 442 3.66 1.20 -5.94
CA VAL A 442 4.65 0.80 -4.94
C VAL A 442 5.93 1.59 -5.11
N SER A 443 6.57 1.96 -4.00
CA SER A 443 7.82 2.71 -4.03
C SER A 443 8.66 2.44 -2.78
N GLN A 444 9.97 2.39 -2.96
CA GLN A 444 11.00 2.42 -1.93
C GLN A 444 11.92 3.60 -2.22
N PRO A 445 11.61 4.83 -1.75
CA PRO A 445 12.49 5.99 -1.95
C PRO A 445 13.88 5.77 -1.38
N THR A 446 13.99 5.03 -0.28
CA THR A 446 15.24 4.55 0.31
C THR A 446 15.04 3.19 0.98
N GLY A 447 15.96 2.28 0.74
CA GLY A 447 16.10 1.00 1.45
C GLY A 447 17.42 0.93 2.22
N GLU A 448 18.06 2.05 2.52
CA GLU A 448 19.37 2.08 3.19
C GLU A 448 19.35 1.29 4.50
N GLY A 449 18.25 1.35 5.26
CA GLY A 449 18.06 0.63 6.51
C GLY A 449 17.75 -0.86 6.37
N ASN A 450 17.66 -1.43 5.18
CA ASN A 450 17.20 -2.81 5.01
C ASN A 450 18.13 -3.84 5.70
N PHE A 451 19.44 -3.69 5.57
CA PHE A 451 20.42 -4.62 6.15
C PHE A 451 21.50 -3.95 7.02
N VAL A 452 21.47 -2.64 7.13
CA VAL A 452 22.43 -1.87 7.93
C VAL A 452 21.69 -0.79 8.72
N PRO A 453 22.30 -0.20 9.75
CA PRO A 453 21.70 0.93 10.44
C PRO A 453 21.44 2.09 9.50
N GLY A 454 20.17 2.49 9.40
CA GLY A 454 19.72 3.52 8.47
C GLY A 454 18.20 3.55 8.34
N MET A 455 17.74 4.48 7.50
CA MET A 455 16.32 4.67 7.24
C MET A 455 15.83 3.85 6.04
N THR A 456 14.65 3.28 6.15
CA THR A 456 13.89 2.71 5.05
C THR A 456 12.54 3.39 4.97
N VAL A 457 12.10 3.70 3.75
CA VAL A 457 10.74 4.18 3.45
C VAL A 457 10.15 3.28 2.38
N ASN A 458 9.01 2.69 2.68
CA ASN A 458 8.24 1.89 1.73
C ASN A 458 6.81 2.40 1.65
N MET A 459 6.25 2.44 0.45
CA MET A 459 4.88 2.88 0.18
C MET A 459 4.13 1.87 -0.68
N ARG A 460 2.85 1.69 -0.37
CA ARG A 460 1.89 1.02 -1.22
C ARG A 460 0.63 1.87 -1.38
N HIS A 461 0.31 2.23 -2.61
CA HIS A 461 -0.93 2.91 -2.98
C HIS A 461 -1.81 1.94 -3.78
N ARG A 462 -3.11 1.93 -3.46
CA ARG A 462 -4.07 1.00 -4.02
C ARG A 462 -5.02 1.72 -4.97
N SER A 463 -5.28 1.10 -6.09
CA SER A 463 -6.29 1.51 -7.04
C SER A 463 -7.34 0.41 -7.19
N LEU A 464 -7.22 -0.49 -8.18
CA LEU A 464 -8.15 -1.61 -8.32
C LEU A 464 -8.11 -2.58 -7.12
N ASP A 465 -6.99 -2.65 -6.41
CA ASP A 465 -6.82 -3.43 -5.18
C ASP A 465 -7.14 -2.64 -3.89
N ALA A 466 -7.82 -1.49 -4.00
CA ALA A 466 -8.37 -0.80 -2.85
C ALA A 466 -9.39 -1.67 -2.10
N ILE A 467 -9.35 -1.61 -0.74
CA ILE A 467 -10.09 -2.53 0.11
C ILE A 467 -11.35 -1.84 0.65
N PRO A 468 -12.55 -2.17 0.13
CA PRO A 468 -13.80 -1.65 0.68
C PRO A 468 -14.15 -2.36 1.99
N PHE A 469 -14.70 -1.59 2.93
CA PHE A 469 -15.26 -2.11 4.16
C PHE A 469 -16.60 -1.44 4.46
N SER A 470 -17.50 -2.19 5.11
CA SER A 470 -18.87 -1.76 5.40
C SER A 470 -19.10 -1.46 6.88
N THR A 471 -18.32 -2.08 7.76
CA THR A 471 -18.40 -1.91 9.22
C THR A 471 -17.06 -1.63 9.88
N SER A 472 -15.97 -2.23 9.38
CA SER A 472 -14.64 -2.02 9.94
C SER A 472 -13.52 -2.54 9.03
N ILE A 473 -12.33 -2.02 9.26
CA ILE A 473 -11.06 -2.59 8.75
C ILE A 473 -10.00 -2.51 9.83
N SER A 474 -9.16 -3.55 9.92
CA SER A 474 -7.95 -3.57 10.74
C SER A 474 -6.77 -3.98 9.84
N SER A 475 -5.83 -3.05 9.64
CA SER A 475 -4.63 -3.28 8.82
C SER A 475 -3.42 -3.48 9.72
N ASN A 476 -2.74 -4.60 9.57
CA ASN A 476 -1.59 -4.99 10.39
C ASN A 476 -0.50 -5.60 9.53
N ILE A 477 0.76 -5.45 9.95
CA ILE A 477 1.91 -6.22 9.44
C ILE A 477 2.68 -6.75 10.64
N GLU A 478 3.14 -7.98 10.58
CA GLU A 478 3.93 -8.58 11.65
C GLU A 478 5.28 -7.86 11.80
N MET A 479 5.70 -7.63 13.05
CA MET A 479 7.07 -7.29 13.36
C MET A 479 7.89 -8.58 13.45
N TRP A 480 8.62 -8.87 12.38
CA TRP A 480 9.55 -9.99 12.31
C TRP A 480 10.92 -9.51 11.85
N HIS A 481 11.74 -9.09 12.80
CA HIS A 481 13.12 -8.69 12.58
C HIS A 481 14.06 -9.87 12.87
N TRP A 482 15.10 -10.06 12.06
CA TRP A 482 16.06 -11.16 12.26
C TRP A 482 16.98 -11.00 13.48
N ALA A 483 17.04 -9.81 14.08
CA ALA A 483 17.81 -9.54 15.30
C ALA A 483 16.92 -9.07 16.44
N SER A 484 17.39 -9.30 17.69
CA SER A 484 16.90 -8.59 18.85
C SER A 484 17.62 -7.24 18.94
N THR A 485 16.92 -6.16 18.64
CA THR A 485 17.45 -4.78 18.56
C THR A 485 16.33 -3.78 18.85
N CYS A 486 16.63 -2.49 18.79
CA CYS A 486 15.65 -1.42 18.79
C CYS A 486 15.47 -0.87 17.38
N ILE A 487 14.27 -0.40 17.07
CA ILE A 487 13.97 0.35 15.85
C ILE A 487 13.06 1.54 16.19
N ASN A 488 13.08 2.58 15.36
CA ASN A 488 11.94 3.52 15.29
C ASN A 488 11.06 3.09 14.12
N TYR A 489 9.76 3.01 14.32
CA TYR A 489 8.83 2.47 13.34
C TYR A 489 7.60 3.38 13.22
N ALA A 490 7.53 4.15 12.16
CA ALA A 490 6.47 5.11 11.89
C ALA A 490 5.56 4.61 10.76
N LEU A 491 4.26 4.82 10.93
CA LEU A 491 3.20 4.30 10.08
C LEU A 491 2.28 5.42 9.63
N THR A 492 2.00 5.48 8.33
CA THR A 492 0.99 6.36 7.73
C THR A 492 -0.04 5.50 7.01
N SER A 493 -1.33 5.77 7.23
CA SER A 493 -2.42 5.10 6.52
C SER A 493 -3.28 6.11 5.78
N TYR A 494 -3.72 5.75 4.56
CA TYR A 494 -4.58 6.56 3.69
C TYR A 494 -5.89 5.82 3.43
N PHE A 495 -7.01 6.52 3.56
CA PHE A 495 -8.33 5.93 3.43
C PHE A 495 -9.39 6.96 3.02
N TYR A 496 -10.55 6.47 2.64
CA TYR A 496 -11.77 7.27 2.48
C TYR A 496 -12.86 6.70 3.39
N VAL A 497 -13.64 7.60 4.03
CA VAL A 497 -14.67 7.19 5.01
C VAL A 497 -15.98 7.97 4.84
N GLN A 498 -17.10 7.29 5.08
CA GLN A 498 -18.41 7.92 5.27
C GLN A 498 -18.67 8.16 6.76
N THR A 499 -19.35 9.24 7.07
CA THR A 499 -19.82 9.50 8.45
C THR A 499 -21.03 8.63 8.83
N PRO A 500 -21.13 8.13 10.08
CA PRO A 500 -20.14 8.22 11.15
C PRO A 500 -18.98 7.23 10.99
N PHE A 501 -17.81 7.59 11.49
CA PHE A 501 -16.63 6.73 11.52
C PHE A 501 -15.83 6.93 12.81
N GLY A 502 -15.00 5.95 13.19
CA GLY A 502 -14.02 6.01 14.27
C GLY A 502 -12.65 5.55 13.77
N ILE A 503 -11.57 6.12 14.29
CA ILE A 503 -10.18 5.76 13.97
C ILE A 503 -9.44 5.62 15.31
N ASN A 504 -8.68 4.52 15.48
CA ASN A 504 -7.92 4.28 16.70
C ASN A 504 -6.70 5.21 16.84
N ILE A 505 -6.11 5.67 15.74
CA ILE A 505 -4.94 6.55 15.76
C ILE A 505 -5.37 7.99 16.07
N ARG A 506 -4.72 8.61 17.04
CA ARG A 506 -4.96 9.99 17.48
C ARG A 506 -3.73 10.86 17.20
N PRO A 507 -3.92 12.18 16.97
CA PRO A 507 -2.81 13.13 16.92
C PRO A 507 -1.94 13.06 18.18
N ASN A 508 -0.62 12.87 18.00
CA ASN A 508 0.36 12.87 19.07
C ASN A 508 1.43 13.95 18.81
N VAL A 509 1.23 15.12 19.40
CA VAL A 509 2.12 16.28 19.23
C VAL A 509 3.51 16.02 19.81
N GLU A 510 3.59 15.28 20.91
CA GLU A 510 4.89 14.99 21.55
C GLU A 510 5.73 14.06 20.68
N SER A 511 5.10 13.12 19.95
CA SER A 511 5.80 12.22 19.03
C SER A 511 6.48 12.99 17.88
N VAL A 512 5.80 13.97 17.28
CA VAL A 512 6.38 14.74 16.15
C VAL A 512 7.46 15.74 16.57
N LYS A 513 7.55 16.07 17.85
CA LYS A 513 8.61 16.92 18.42
C LYS A 513 9.91 16.16 18.69
N GLN A 514 9.84 14.85 18.81
CA GLN A 514 11.01 14.02 19.12
C GLN A 514 12.08 14.14 18.03
N THR A 515 13.34 14.18 18.44
CA THR A 515 14.49 14.26 17.51
C THR A 515 14.50 13.04 16.60
N VAL A 516 14.56 13.26 15.29
CA VAL A 516 14.62 12.17 14.30
C VAL A 516 15.98 11.47 14.33
N ALA A 517 15.98 10.16 14.13
CA ALA A 517 17.18 9.36 14.01
C ALA A 517 17.75 9.46 12.58
N THR A 518 18.93 10.03 12.42
CA THR A 518 19.65 10.14 11.14
C THR A 518 20.95 9.31 11.13
N SER A 519 21.35 8.79 12.29
CA SER A 519 22.52 7.94 12.47
C SER A 519 22.38 7.10 13.74
N LYS A 520 23.21 6.08 13.89
CA LYS A 520 23.30 5.32 15.14
C LYS A 520 23.59 6.19 16.36
N ASP A 521 24.42 7.22 16.19
CA ASP A 521 24.91 8.06 17.29
C ASP A 521 23.81 8.93 17.89
N ASN A 522 22.79 9.32 17.10
CA ASN A 522 21.67 10.14 17.58
C ASN A 522 20.36 9.36 17.80
N PHE A 523 20.36 8.04 17.61
CA PHE A 523 19.18 7.23 17.79
C PHE A 523 18.59 7.33 19.20
N TYR A 524 19.43 7.28 20.22
CA TYR A 524 19.05 7.34 21.64
C TYR A 524 19.08 8.76 22.23
N SER A 525 19.24 9.80 21.42
CA SER A 525 19.48 11.17 21.93
C SER A 525 18.41 11.73 22.87
N ASN A 526 17.22 11.12 22.92
CA ASN A 526 16.12 11.50 23.79
C ASN A 526 15.72 10.41 24.80
N SER A 527 16.49 9.33 24.93
CA SER A 527 16.22 8.29 25.93
C SER A 527 16.91 8.62 27.25
N GLU A 528 16.31 8.23 28.37
CA GLU A 528 16.88 8.39 29.72
C GLU A 528 18.11 7.50 29.93
N SER A 529 18.21 6.38 29.15
CA SER A 529 19.41 5.54 29.08
C SER A 529 19.72 5.18 27.61
N GLU A 530 21.02 5.05 27.31
CA GLU A 530 21.52 4.75 25.95
C GLU A 530 21.12 3.37 25.41
N ASN A 531 20.30 2.58 26.13
CA ASN A 531 19.93 1.21 25.75
C ASN A 531 18.47 0.84 26.03
N ASP A 532 17.58 1.79 26.32
CA ASP A 532 16.19 1.47 26.62
C ASP A 532 15.41 1.21 25.32
N CYS A 533 15.08 -0.07 25.08
CA CYS A 533 14.09 -0.48 24.10
C CYS A 533 12.81 -0.89 24.83
N PHE A 534 11.69 -0.47 24.31
CA PHE A 534 10.37 -0.72 24.89
C PHE A 534 9.63 -1.81 24.12
N THR A 535 8.91 -2.65 24.82
CA THR A 535 8.01 -3.61 24.17
C THR A 535 6.81 -2.86 23.59
N ILE A 536 6.07 -3.52 22.69
CA ILE A 536 4.87 -2.91 22.11
C ILE A 536 3.78 -2.65 23.18
N GLU A 537 3.72 -3.49 24.21
CA GLU A 537 2.79 -3.32 25.34
C GLU A 537 3.14 -2.07 26.16
N GLU A 538 4.43 -1.87 26.48
CA GLU A 538 4.90 -0.67 27.22
C GLU A 538 4.60 0.62 26.44
N LEU A 539 4.84 0.63 25.10
CA LEU A 539 4.57 1.79 24.26
C LEU A 539 3.06 2.08 24.10
N ASN A 540 2.20 1.07 24.16
CA ASN A 540 0.76 1.25 24.08
C ASN A 540 0.14 1.74 25.41
N ASP A 541 0.70 1.36 26.57
CA ASP A 541 0.23 1.83 27.88
C ASP A 541 0.51 3.32 28.08
N ASP A 542 1.69 3.82 27.64
CA ASP A 542 2.05 5.25 27.71
C ASP A 542 1.19 6.15 26.80
N SER A 543 0.50 5.57 25.81
CA SER A 543 -0.38 6.32 24.88
C SER A 543 -1.79 6.56 25.42
N GLN A 544 -2.15 6.01 26.62
CA GLN A 544 -3.48 6.14 27.23
C GLN A 544 -3.56 7.25 28.30
N ASP A 545 -2.44 7.85 28.71
CA ASP A 545 -2.37 9.00 29.62
C ASP A 545 -2.22 10.31 28.81
#